data_8516ade0258ca16d0fa6530321534592
#
_entry.id   8516ade0258ca16d0fa6530321534592
#
_cell.length_a   1.000
_cell.length_b   1.000
_cell.length_c   1.000
_cell.angle_alpha   90.00
_cell.angle_beta   90.00
_cell.angle_gamma   90.00
#
_symmetry.space_group_name_H-M   'P 1'
#
loop_
_entity.id
_entity.type
_entity.pdbx_description
1 polymer ?
#
loop_
_entity_poly.entity_id
_entity_poly.type
_entity_poly.pdbx_seq_one_letter_code
_entity_poly.pdbx_strand_id
1 'polypeptide(L)'
;MTREESKKFVAQQVLFGLSRAHYVNYIGPRIGITPFEWQMQVLRSNHKRKHILGSRQSGKSTIVSSIPCHTAKYFPKSLSIILAPTEKQATEDILKVKDFIAADPSYPEIKRDSQDEIALANKSRIIIIPATEKSARGYSMPRVIILDESSRIPDMVYKSGVRPMLTNNPECEVLEISTPNGKQGFFYESASSKRYERYEIRSPWQVDPGDSFNLFEYMKEEEYRKMMNERGVQAWFSPRHFNLDEQLENLEKMGMMQYQQEYCCEFVEQEDMVFSYDDLERTFGRDNRVSGLNADLMDFGKAAGLEGMYQ
;
A
#
# COMPACT_ATOMS: atom_id res chain seq x y z
N MET A 1 -43.73 -9.36 0.33
CA MET A 1 -42.60 -10.08 -0.20
C MET A 1 -43.01 -11.52 -0.42
N THR A 2 -43.01 -11.97 -1.66
CA THR A 2 -43.36 -13.35 -1.99
C THR A 2 -42.30 -14.33 -1.47
N ARG A 3 -42.63 -15.62 -1.37
CA ARG A 3 -41.64 -16.65 -0.93
C ARG A 3 -40.42 -16.70 -1.84
N GLU A 4 -40.53 -16.33 -3.10
CA GLU A 4 -39.49 -16.30 -4.10
C GLU A 4 -38.61 -15.05 -3.97
N GLU A 5 -39.21 -13.90 -3.67
CA GLU A 5 -38.50 -12.66 -3.33
C GLU A 5 -37.72 -12.81 -2.03
N SER A 6 -38.29 -13.50 -1.03
CA SER A 6 -37.58 -13.82 0.21
C SER A 6 -36.37 -14.75 -0.01
N LYS A 7 -36.51 -15.78 -0.87
CA LYS A 7 -35.40 -16.66 -1.24
C LYS A 7 -34.31 -15.92 -2.00
N LYS A 8 -34.69 -15.04 -2.95
CA LYS A 8 -33.72 -14.18 -3.67
C LYS A 8 -33.01 -13.22 -2.73
N PHE A 9 -33.73 -12.62 -1.79
CA PHE A 9 -33.15 -11.73 -0.80
C PHE A 9 -32.17 -12.46 0.13
N VAL A 10 -32.53 -13.63 0.65
CA VAL A 10 -31.66 -14.45 1.49
C VAL A 10 -30.43 -14.93 0.70
N ALA A 11 -30.62 -15.38 -0.55
CA ALA A 11 -29.52 -15.77 -1.41
C ALA A 11 -28.56 -14.60 -1.71
N GLN A 12 -29.10 -13.40 -1.92
CA GLN A 12 -28.29 -12.17 -2.06
C GLN A 12 -27.54 -11.82 -0.78
N GLN A 13 -28.16 -11.95 0.40
CA GLN A 13 -27.51 -11.70 1.69
C GLN A 13 -26.42 -12.73 2.00
N VAL A 14 -26.67 -14.00 1.67
CA VAL A 14 -25.66 -15.08 1.80
C VAL A 14 -24.52 -14.87 0.82
N LEU A 15 -24.79 -14.53 -0.44
CA LEU A 15 -23.78 -14.16 -1.44
C LEU A 15 -23.02 -12.91 -1.03
N PHE A 16 -23.68 -11.96 -0.38
CA PHE A 16 -23.08 -10.73 0.12
C PHE A 16 -22.18 -10.98 1.34
N GLY A 17 -22.60 -11.84 2.27
CA GLY A 17 -21.77 -12.29 3.40
C GLY A 17 -20.58 -13.17 2.95
N LEU A 18 -20.80 -14.00 1.93
CA LEU A 18 -19.77 -14.80 1.29
C LEU A 18 -18.90 -14.00 0.30
N SER A 19 -19.29 -12.78 -0.08
CA SER A 19 -18.62 -12.01 -1.13
C SER A 19 -17.18 -11.64 -0.78
N ARG A 20 -16.86 -11.46 0.50
CA ARG A 20 -15.45 -11.29 0.94
C ARG A 20 -14.68 -12.61 0.90
N ALA A 21 -15.27 -13.73 1.25
CA ALA A 21 -14.68 -15.06 1.07
C ALA A 21 -14.57 -15.45 -0.41
N HIS A 22 -15.41 -14.86 -1.27
CA HIS A 22 -15.40 -15.05 -2.73
C HIS A 22 -14.60 -14.02 -3.53
N TYR A 23 -13.84 -13.16 -2.88
CA TYR A 23 -12.95 -12.23 -3.59
C TYR A 23 -12.00 -12.98 -4.53
N VAL A 24 -11.47 -14.10 -4.08
CA VAL A 24 -10.69 -15.03 -4.88
C VAL A 24 -11.51 -15.60 -6.05
N ASN A 25 -12.79 -15.91 -5.81
CA ASN A 25 -13.72 -16.39 -6.84
C ASN A 25 -14.21 -15.27 -7.78
N TYR A 26 -14.09 -14.01 -7.37
CA TYR A 26 -14.36 -12.85 -8.21
C TYR A 26 -13.22 -12.60 -9.20
N ILE A 27 -11.97 -12.57 -8.72
CA ILE A 27 -10.79 -12.26 -9.54
C ILE A 27 -10.43 -13.43 -10.46
N GLY A 28 -10.34 -14.65 -9.94
CA GLY A 28 -9.90 -15.81 -10.71
C GLY A 28 -10.85 -16.16 -11.87
N PRO A 29 -12.10 -16.59 -11.59
CA PRO A 29 -12.99 -17.12 -12.62
C PRO A 29 -13.52 -16.09 -13.61
N ARG A 30 -13.60 -14.79 -13.23
CA ARG A 30 -14.23 -13.76 -14.07
C ARG A 30 -13.23 -12.87 -14.78
N ILE A 31 -12.07 -12.63 -14.19
CA ILE A 31 -11.05 -11.73 -14.72
C ILE A 31 -9.87 -12.51 -15.31
N GLY A 32 -9.83 -13.84 -15.09
CA GLY A 32 -8.77 -14.70 -15.62
C GLY A 32 -7.41 -14.54 -14.90
N ILE A 33 -7.38 -13.86 -13.77
CA ILE A 33 -6.18 -13.67 -12.95
C ILE A 33 -6.18 -14.68 -11.82
N THR A 34 -5.14 -15.49 -11.73
CA THR A 34 -4.89 -16.33 -10.55
C THR A 34 -4.10 -15.52 -9.53
N PRO A 35 -4.70 -15.14 -8.38
CA PRO A 35 -3.99 -14.38 -7.36
C PRO A 35 -2.86 -15.20 -6.75
N PHE A 36 -1.75 -14.56 -6.43
CA PHE A 36 -0.70 -15.14 -5.60
C PHE A 36 -1.22 -15.43 -4.18
N GLU A 37 -0.55 -16.31 -3.45
CA GLU A 37 -0.96 -16.67 -2.10
C GLU A 37 -1.07 -15.45 -1.17
N TRP A 38 -0.06 -14.56 -1.19
CA TRP A 38 -0.07 -13.33 -0.40
C TRP A 38 -1.25 -12.41 -0.76
N GLN A 39 -1.60 -12.30 -2.05
CA GLN A 39 -2.75 -11.51 -2.49
C GLN A 39 -4.05 -12.11 -1.93
N MET A 40 -4.18 -13.44 -1.94
CA MET A 40 -5.33 -14.11 -1.35
C MET A 40 -5.45 -13.84 0.16
N GLN A 41 -4.34 -13.81 0.88
CA GLN A 41 -4.36 -13.51 2.32
C GLN A 41 -4.82 -12.07 2.59
N VAL A 42 -4.26 -11.09 1.86
CA VAL A 42 -4.70 -9.68 1.95
C VAL A 42 -6.19 -9.53 1.65
N LEU A 43 -6.68 -10.20 0.60
CA LEU A 43 -8.07 -10.12 0.16
C LEU A 43 -9.05 -10.80 1.13
N ARG A 44 -8.63 -11.86 1.82
CA ARG A 44 -9.44 -12.56 2.84
C ARG A 44 -9.47 -11.85 4.18
N SER A 45 -8.48 -11.02 4.46
CA SER A 45 -8.38 -10.33 5.74
C SER A 45 -9.52 -9.31 5.94
N ASN A 46 -10.10 -9.32 7.13
CA ASN A 46 -11.10 -8.34 7.58
C ASN A 46 -10.49 -7.17 8.35
N HIS A 47 -9.15 -7.15 8.50
CA HIS A 47 -8.47 -6.09 9.23
C HIS A 47 -8.65 -4.74 8.52
N LYS A 48 -8.95 -3.69 9.29
CA LYS A 48 -9.27 -2.36 8.74
C LYS A 48 -8.03 -1.55 8.34
N ARG A 49 -6.87 -1.93 8.79
CA ARG A 49 -5.60 -1.27 8.49
C ARG A 49 -4.63 -2.31 8.00
N LYS A 50 -4.21 -2.21 6.75
CA LYS A 50 -3.26 -3.14 6.13
C LYS A 50 -2.06 -2.37 5.63
N HIS A 51 -0.88 -2.84 6.01
CA HIS A 51 0.40 -2.33 5.53
C HIS A 51 1.05 -3.41 4.67
N ILE A 52 1.28 -3.11 3.42
CA ILE A 52 1.80 -4.05 2.42
C ILE A 52 3.12 -3.51 1.89
N LEU A 53 4.20 -4.06 2.44
CA LEU A 53 5.56 -3.79 1.99
C LEU A 53 5.90 -4.83 0.92
N GLY A 54 5.96 -4.40 -0.33
CA GLY A 54 6.16 -5.33 -1.43
C GLY A 54 7.26 -4.89 -2.38
N SER A 55 8.13 -5.81 -2.73
CA SER A 55 9.17 -5.60 -3.73
C SER A 55 8.60 -5.15 -5.08
N ARG A 56 9.48 -4.64 -5.93
CA ARG A 56 9.10 -4.25 -7.29
C ARG A 56 8.52 -5.44 -8.05
N GLN A 57 7.49 -5.21 -8.86
CA GLN A 57 6.82 -6.24 -9.67
C GLN A 57 6.21 -7.43 -8.89
N SER A 58 6.05 -7.33 -7.58
CA SER A 58 5.43 -8.40 -6.77
C SER A 58 3.93 -8.60 -6.99
N GLY A 59 3.29 -7.78 -7.81
CA GLY A 59 1.85 -7.88 -8.12
C GLY A 59 0.95 -6.95 -7.29
N LYS A 60 1.50 -5.91 -6.68
CA LYS A 60 0.77 -4.91 -5.88
C LYS A 60 -0.44 -4.31 -6.59
N SER A 61 -0.27 -3.94 -7.87
CA SER A 61 -1.32 -3.29 -8.67
C SER A 61 -2.62 -4.10 -8.77
N THR A 62 -2.55 -5.44 -8.71
CA THR A 62 -3.74 -6.30 -8.72
C THR A 62 -4.61 -6.05 -7.50
N ILE A 63 -4.01 -5.87 -6.32
CA ILE A 63 -4.73 -5.54 -5.08
C ILE A 63 -5.35 -4.15 -5.19
N VAL A 64 -4.57 -3.15 -5.60
CA VAL A 64 -5.02 -1.76 -5.77
C VAL A 64 -6.26 -1.67 -6.65
N SER A 65 -6.28 -2.39 -7.78
CA SER A 65 -7.40 -2.33 -8.73
C SER A 65 -8.59 -3.18 -8.30
N SER A 66 -8.35 -4.36 -7.73
CA SER A 66 -9.41 -5.34 -7.47
C SER A 66 -10.32 -4.97 -6.29
N ILE A 67 -9.76 -4.42 -5.21
CA ILE A 67 -10.54 -4.07 -4.01
C ILE A 67 -11.61 -3.00 -4.29
N PRO A 68 -11.30 -1.87 -4.95
CA PRO A 68 -12.29 -0.87 -5.30
C PRO A 68 -13.37 -1.41 -6.24
N CYS A 69 -13.00 -2.22 -7.24
CA CYS A 69 -13.95 -2.84 -8.16
C CYS A 69 -14.94 -3.75 -7.44
N HIS A 70 -14.44 -4.63 -6.57
CA HIS A 70 -15.29 -5.48 -5.75
C HIS A 70 -16.20 -4.65 -4.83
N THR A 71 -15.64 -3.66 -4.14
CA THR A 71 -16.37 -2.80 -3.23
C THR A 71 -17.50 -2.06 -3.96
N ALA A 72 -17.21 -1.44 -5.10
CA ALA A 72 -18.18 -0.70 -5.87
C ALA A 72 -19.29 -1.59 -6.46
N LYS A 73 -18.98 -2.83 -6.82
CA LYS A 73 -19.97 -3.79 -7.32
C LYS A 73 -20.93 -4.28 -6.25
N TYR A 74 -20.38 -4.75 -5.12
CA TYR A 74 -21.17 -5.49 -4.12
C TYR A 74 -21.68 -4.63 -2.95
N PHE A 75 -21.23 -3.39 -2.82
CA PHE A 75 -21.67 -2.44 -1.80
C PHE A 75 -22.24 -1.18 -2.46
N PRO A 76 -23.54 -1.16 -2.83
CA PRO A 76 -24.16 0.00 -3.45
C PRO A 76 -23.95 1.29 -2.62
N LYS A 77 -23.79 2.42 -3.30
CA LYS A 77 -23.53 3.74 -2.71
C LYS A 77 -22.18 3.83 -1.98
N SER A 78 -21.27 2.88 -2.21
CA SER A 78 -19.92 2.95 -1.63
C SER A 78 -19.05 3.96 -2.35
N LEU A 79 -18.10 4.52 -1.60
CA LEU A 79 -17.03 5.34 -2.10
C LEU A 79 -15.70 4.62 -1.85
N SER A 80 -14.92 4.40 -2.90
CA SER A 80 -13.54 3.95 -2.84
C SER A 80 -12.62 5.05 -3.36
N ILE A 81 -11.51 5.30 -2.68
CA ILE A 81 -10.53 6.33 -3.05
C ILE A 81 -9.17 5.66 -3.20
N ILE A 82 -8.50 5.89 -4.33
CA ILE A 82 -7.11 5.52 -4.56
C ILE A 82 -6.31 6.82 -4.64
N LEU A 83 -5.27 6.94 -3.83
CA LEU A 83 -4.31 8.03 -3.84
C LEU A 83 -2.99 7.51 -4.40
N ALA A 84 -2.51 8.08 -5.48
CA ALA A 84 -1.25 7.75 -6.11
C ALA A 84 -0.28 8.96 -6.02
N PRO A 85 1.05 8.77 -5.97
CA PRO A 85 1.98 9.89 -5.77
C PRO A 85 1.98 10.91 -6.90
N THR A 86 1.62 10.51 -8.13
CA THR A 86 1.64 11.39 -9.31
C THR A 86 0.37 11.21 -10.16
N GLU A 87 0.06 12.21 -11.01
CA GLU A 87 -1.03 12.13 -12.00
C GLU A 87 -0.84 10.97 -12.97
N LYS A 88 0.41 10.72 -13.40
CA LYS A 88 0.72 9.61 -14.29
C LYS A 88 0.37 8.26 -13.64
N GLN A 89 0.73 8.08 -12.38
CA GLN A 89 0.41 6.85 -11.63
C GLN A 89 -1.11 6.71 -11.44
N ALA A 90 -1.80 7.80 -11.08
CA ALA A 90 -3.26 7.81 -10.96
C ALA A 90 -3.94 7.42 -12.29
N THR A 91 -3.42 7.90 -13.43
CA THR A 91 -3.90 7.53 -14.76
C THR A 91 -3.70 6.03 -15.05
N GLU A 92 -2.55 5.47 -14.70
CA GLU A 92 -2.29 4.04 -14.86
C GLU A 92 -3.23 3.19 -13.97
N ASP A 93 -3.51 3.64 -12.77
CA ASP A 93 -4.38 2.91 -11.85
C ASP A 93 -5.85 2.94 -12.29
N ILE A 94 -6.35 4.06 -12.85
CA ILE A 94 -7.71 4.12 -13.37
C ILE A 94 -7.87 3.23 -14.61
N LEU A 95 -6.86 3.12 -15.47
CA LEU A 95 -6.89 2.21 -16.62
C LEU A 95 -7.00 0.75 -16.17
N LYS A 96 -6.20 0.33 -15.19
CA LYS A 96 -6.29 -1.01 -14.60
C LYS A 96 -7.66 -1.29 -13.97
N VAL A 97 -8.23 -0.32 -13.25
CA VAL A 97 -9.59 -0.43 -12.70
C VAL A 97 -10.62 -0.61 -13.81
N LYS A 98 -10.50 0.13 -14.91
CA LYS A 98 -11.38 -0.04 -16.09
C LYS A 98 -11.24 -1.40 -16.74
N ASP A 99 -10.01 -1.93 -16.85
CA ASP A 99 -9.77 -3.29 -17.36
C ASP A 99 -10.46 -4.35 -16.49
N PHE A 100 -10.38 -4.21 -15.15
CA PHE A 100 -11.09 -5.08 -14.23
C PHE A 100 -12.61 -5.01 -14.39
N ILE A 101 -13.16 -3.82 -14.60
CA ILE A 101 -14.59 -3.61 -14.82
C ILE A 101 -15.02 -4.24 -16.16
N ALA A 102 -14.25 -4.00 -17.22
CA ALA A 102 -14.52 -4.51 -18.56
C ALA A 102 -14.46 -6.06 -18.64
N ALA A 103 -13.61 -6.67 -17.82
CA ALA A 103 -13.51 -8.13 -17.76
C ALA A 103 -14.70 -8.81 -17.06
N ASP A 104 -15.59 -8.08 -16.40
CA ASP A 104 -16.76 -8.61 -15.70
C ASP A 104 -18.08 -8.20 -16.39
N PRO A 105 -18.69 -9.05 -17.25
CA PRO A 105 -19.95 -8.74 -17.91
C PRO A 105 -21.14 -8.45 -16.99
N SER A 106 -21.04 -8.83 -15.72
CA SER A 106 -22.08 -8.58 -14.72
C SER A 106 -21.81 -7.34 -13.86
N TYR A 107 -20.82 -6.51 -14.25
CA TYR A 107 -20.53 -5.29 -13.51
C TYR A 107 -21.66 -4.24 -13.68
N PRO A 108 -21.96 -3.44 -12.65
CA PRO A 108 -22.95 -2.37 -12.79
C PRO A 108 -22.55 -1.38 -13.89
N GLU A 109 -23.58 -0.93 -14.64
CA GLU A 109 -23.38 0.06 -15.71
C GLU A 109 -22.63 1.30 -15.22
N ILE A 110 -21.65 1.74 -15.99
CA ILE A 110 -20.91 2.99 -15.75
C ILE A 110 -21.81 4.15 -16.20
N LYS A 111 -22.13 5.07 -15.28
CA LYS A 111 -22.91 6.30 -15.54
C LYS A 111 -22.04 7.52 -15.77
N ARG A 112 -20.84 7.54 -15.20
CA ARG A 112 -19.82 8.58 -15.42
C ARG A 112 -18.46 7.93 -15.49
N ASP A 113 -17.70 8.29 -16.48
CA ASP A 113 -16.33 7.89 -16.73
C ASP A 113 -15.49 9.14 -17.03
N SER A 114 -14.65 9.55 -16.09
CA SER A 114 -13.71 10.65 -16.22
C SER A 114 -12.28 10.20 -15.97
N GLN A 115 -11.32 11.12 -15.99
CA GLN A 115 -9.91 10.82 -15.73
C GLN A 115 -9.63 10.42 -14.28
N ASP A 116 -10.51 10.81 -13.37
CA ASP A 116 -10.33 10.68 -11.91
C ASP A 116 -11.49 9.98 -11.21
N GLU A 117 -12.60 9.71 -11.93
CA GLU A 117 -13.81 9.13 -11.34
C GLU A 117 -14.52 8.14 -12.25
N ILE A 118 -14.92 7.02 -11.67
CA ILE A 118 -15.87 6.08 -12.24
C ILE A 118 -17.10 6.04 -11.32
N ALA A 119 -18.28 6.46 -11.82
CA ALA A 119 -19.53 6.37 -11.09
C ALA A 119 -20.47 5.34 -11.74
N LEU A 120 -21.10 4.51 -10.91
CA LEU A 120 -21.90 3.36 -11.32
C LEU A 120 -23.40 3.59 -11.13
N ALA A 121 -24.23 2.83 -11.86
CA ALA A 121 -25.69 2.86 -11.76
C ALA A 121 -26.20 2.54 -10.34
N ASN A 122 -25.47 1.75 -9.56
CA ASN A 122 -25.76 1.45 -8.16
C ASN A 122 -25.37 2.57 -7.19
N LYS A 123 -24.97 3.74 -7.71
CA LYS A 123 -24.51 4.95 -6.99
C LYS A 123 -23.17 4.78 -6.28
N SER A 124 -22.42 3.71 -6.54
CA SER A 124 -21.04 3.58 -6.06
C SER A 124 -20.10 4.40 -6.92
N ARG A 125 -19.01 4.86 -6.30
CA ARG A 125 -17.99 5.68 -6.95
C ARG A 125 -16.59 5.16 -6.63
N ILE A 126 -15.74 5.16 -7.64
CA ILE A 126 -14.30 4.91 -7.50
C ILE A 126 -13.60 6.20 -7.92
N ILE A 127 -12.83 6.78 -7.00
CA ILE A 127 -12.06 8.02 -7.19
C ILE A 127 -10.60 7.65 -7.20
N ILE A 128 -9.86 8.10 -8.21
CA ILE A 128 -8.42 7.84 -8.35
C ILE A 128 -7.73 9.17 -8.65
N ILE A 129 -6.94 9.67 -7.71
CA ILE A 129 -6.42 11.02 -7.74
C ILE A 129 -4.96 11.08 -7.28
N PRO A 130 -4.19 12.06 -7.79
CA PRO A 130 -2.86 12.30 -7.26
C PRO A 130 -2.91 12.75 -5.79
N ALA A 131 -1.94 12.29 -5.00
CA ALA A 131 -1.86 12.56 -3.58
C ALA A 131 -1.31 13.97 -3.31
N THR A 132 -2.17 14.97 -3.46
CA THR A 132 -1.92 16.36 -3.08
C THR A 132 -2.82 16.76 -1.93
N GLU A 133 -2.43 17.76 -1.14
CA GLU A 133 -3.27 18.25 -0.05
C GLU A 133 -4.65 18.71 -0.53
N LYS A 134 -4.73 19.31 -1.72
CA LYS A 134 -5.97 19.79 -2.31
C LYS A 134 -6.86 18.65 -2.76
N SER A 135 -6.31 17.65 -3.44
CA SER A 135 -7.09 16.52 -3.98
C SER A 135 -7.59 15.57 -2.91
N ALA A 136 -6.83 15.37 -1.83
CA ALA A 136 -7.19 14.48 -0.73
C ALA A 136 -8.30 15.04 0.19
N ARG A 137 -8.68 16.32 0.06
CA ARG A 137 -9.74 16.93 0.87
C ARG A 137 -11.09 16.88 0.16
N GLY A 138 -12.17 16.90 0.94
CA GLY A 138 -13.55 17.05 0.40
C GLY A 138 -14.31 15.74 0.21
N TYR A 139 -13.71 14.61 0.49
CA TYR A 139 -14.41 13.32 0.49
C TYR A 139 -14.84 12.93 1.91
N SER A 140 -16.05 12.39 2.02
CA SER A 140 -16.57 11.94 3.31
C SER A 140 -17.02 10.49 3.24
N MET A 141 -16.85 9.77 4.35
CA MET A 141 -17.30 8.40 4.54
C MET A 141 -16.86 7.39 3.46
N PRO A 142 -15.59 7.37 3.01
CA PRO A 142 -15.13 6.33 2.10
C PRO A 142 -15.19 4.97 2.78
N ARG A 143 -15.57 3.95 2.02
CA ARG A 143 -15.55 2.56 2.50
C ARG A 143 -14.14 1.96 2.42
N VAL A 144 -13.38 2.37 1.41
CA VAL A 144 -12.00 1.93 1.16
C VAL A 144 -11.15 3.13 0.80
N ILE A 145 -9.97 3.21 1.36
CA ILE A 145 -8.89 4.11 0.94
C ILE A 145 -7.67 3.25 0.64
N ILE A 146 -7.10 3.42 -0.54
CA ILE A 146 -5.84 2.80 -0.94
C ILE A 146 -4.82 3.90 -1.20
N LEU A 147 -3.66 3.75 -0.59
CA LEU A 147 -2.50 4.59 -0.80
C LEU A 147 -1.51 3.77 -1.63
N ASP A 148 -1.54 3.95 -2.95
CA ASP A 148 -0.60 3.27 -3.84
C ASP A 148 0.73 4.01 -3.88
N GLU A 149 1.83 3.24 -3.88
CA GLU A 149 3.19 3.75 -3.70
C GLU A 149 3.29 4.72 -2.50
N SER A 150 2.69 4.32 -1.38
CA SER A 150 2.47 5.14 -0.18
C SER A 150 3.75 5.68 0.46
N SER A 151 4.89 5.02 0.28
CA SER A 151 6.19 5.53 0.74
C SER A 151 6.62 6.85 0.06
N ARG A 152 5.99 7.17 -1.08
CA ARG A 152 6.27 8.39 -1.87
C ARG A 152 5.19 9.45 -1.72
N ILE A 153 4.15 9.17 -0.95
CA ILE A 153 3.10 10.15 -0.63
C ILE A 153 3.58 11.03 0.52
N PRO A 154 3.53 12.37 0.37
CA PRO A 154 3.94 13.27 1.44
C PRO A 154 3.11 13.07 2.72
N ASP A 155 3.77 13.08 3.86
CA ASP A 155 3.16 12.96 5.20
C ASP A 155 2.00 13.93 5.43
N MET A 156 2.13 15.15 4.93
CA MET A 156 1.10 16.18 5.08
C MET A 156 -0.21 15.76 4.40
N VAL A 157 -0.15 15.09 3.23
CA VAL A 157 -1.33 14.57 2.54
C VAL A 157 -2.03 13.52 3.40
N TYR A 158 -1.26 12.60 3.99
CA TYR A 158 -1.81 11.60 4.90
C TYR A 158 -2.44 12.26 6.14
N LYS A 159 -1.71 13.16 6.80
CA LYS A 159 -2.13 13.81 8.04
C LYS A 159 -3.33 14.75 7.85
N SER A 160 -3.34 15.57 6.79
CA SER A 160 -4.38 16.57 6.56
C SER A 160 -5.54 16.13 5.67
N GLY A 161 -5.33 15.12 4.83
CA GLY A 161 -6.33 14.59 3.90
C GLY A 161 -6.94 13.26 4.38
N VAL A 162 -6.11 12.23 4.54
CA VAL A 162 -6.59 10.86 4.83
C VAL A 162 -7.07 10.71 6.27
N ARG A 163 -6.28 11.14 7.25
CA ARG A 163 -6.61 10.99 8.69
C ARG A 163 -7.97 11.58 9.08
N PRO A 164 -8.36 12.78 8.62
CA PRO A 164 -9.69 13.33 8.92
C PRO A 164 -10.84 12.48 8.37
N MET A 165 -10.69 11.86 7.19
CA MET A 165 -11.70 10.95 6.64
C MET A 165 -11.95 9.72 7.51
N LEU A 166 -10.95 9.31 8.31
CA LEU A 166 -11.00 8.14 9.17
C LEU A 166 -11.55 8.43 10.56
N THR A 167 -11.51 9.68 11.03
CA THR A 167 -11.86 10.06 12.40
C THR A 167 -13.29 9.66 12.75
N ASN A 168 -14.24 9.86 11.83
CA ASN A 168 -15.65 9.54 12.02
C ASN A 168 -16.08 8.27 11.26
N ASN A 169 -15.12 7.50 10.76
CA ASN A 169 -15.38 6.33 9.92
C ASN A 169 -14.44 5.17 10.28
N PRO A 170 -14.61 4.55 11.46
CA PRO A 170 -13.76 3.46 11.92
C PRO A 170 -13.84 2.21 11.05
N GLU A 171 -14.96 2.06 10.31
CA GLU A 171 -15.20 0.93 9.41
C GLU A 171 -14.49 1.06 8.04
N CYS A 172 -13.90 2.22 7.74
CA CYS A 172 -13.13 2.42 6.53
C CYS A 172 -11.92 1.48 6.50
N GLU A 173 -11.80 0.73 5.44
CA GLU A 173 -10.62 -0.09 5.18
C GLU A 173 -9.52 0.78 4.56
N VAL A 174 -8.32 0.75 5.14
CA VAL A 174 -7.15 1.49 4.62
C VAL A 174 -6.04 0.51 4.29
N LEU A 175 -5.55 0.60 3.07
CA LEU A 175 -4.39 -0.15 2.59
C LEU A 175 -3.28 0.85 2.25
N GLU A 176 -2.14 0.65 2.89
CA GLU A 176 -0.88 1.29 2.53
C GLU A 176 -0.03 0.27 1.79
N ILE A 177 0.29 0.53 0.53
CA ILE A 177 1.00 -0.43 -0.32
C ILE A 177 2.13 0.26 -1.09
N SER A 178 3.38 -0.23 -0.92
CA SER A 178 4.55 0.36 -1.58
C SER A 178 5.77 -0.57 -1.55
N THR A 179 6.82 -0.20 -2.32
CA THR A 179 8.21 -0.51 -1.99
C THR A 179 8.68 0.46 -0.90
N PRO A 180 9.76 0.17 -0.15
CA PRO A 180 10.36 1.12 0.79
C PRO A 180 10.87 2.38 0.08
N ASN A 181 10.98 3.50 0.81
CA ASN A 181 11.61 4.72 0.33
C ASN A 181 12.19 5.52 1.52
N GLY A 182 13.35 5.07 2.00
CA GLY A 182 13.99 5.66 3.19
C GLY A 182 13.32 5.32 4.51
N LYS A 183 14.00 5.59 5.63
CA LYS A 183 13.52 5.36 6.99
C LYS A 183 12.72 6.56 7.52
N GLN A 184 11.71 7.03 6.79
CA GLN A 184 10.94 8.21 7.16
C GLN A 184 9.50 8.15 6.69
N GLY A 185 8.66 8.96 7.32
CA GLY A 185 7.27 9.16 6.93
C GLY A 185 6.31 8.09 7.45
N PHE A 186 5.01 8.34 7.24
CA PHE A 186 3.93 7.52 7.79
C PHE A 186 4.00 6.06 7.35
N PHE A 187 4.48 5.77 6.12
CA PHE A 187 4.59 4.41 5.63
C PHE A 187 5.66 3.61 6.40
N TYR A 188 6.81 4.22 6.67
CA TYR A 188 7.84 3.62 7.50
C TYR A 188 7.36 3.40 8.95
N GLU A 189 6.69 4.41 9.54
CA GLU A 189 6.10 4.30 10.88
C GLU A 189 5.07 3.15 10.98
N SER A 190 4.26 2.97 9.92
CA SER A 190 3.26 1.91 9.84
C SER A 190 3.89 0.51 9.78
N ALA A 191 5.09 0.36 9.23
CA ALA A 191 5.81 -0.92 9.12
C ALA A 191 6.11 -1.55 10.50
N SER A 192 6.23 -0.74 11.57
CA SER A 192 6.42 -1.22 12.95
C SER A 192 5.16 -1.15 13.81
N SER A 193 4.08 -0.57 13.30
CA SER A 193 2.86 -0.30 14.07
C SER A 193 2.01 -1.56 14.29
N LYS A 194 1.67 -1.84 15.55
CA LYS A 194 0.72 -2.91 15.95
C LYS A 194 -0.73 -2.65 15.51
N ARG A 195 -1.03 -1.45 15.01
CA ARG A 195 -2.38 -1.08 14.52
C ARG A 195 -2.66 -1.61 13.12
N TYR A 196 -1.62 -2.07 12.43
CA TYR A 196 -1.70 -2.60 11.07
C TYR A 196 -1.52 -4.11 11.07
N GLU A 197 -2.30 -4.79 10.26
CA GLU A 197 -1.93 -6.10 9.76
C GLU A 197 -0.87 -5.92 8.68
N ARG A 198 0.27 -6.56 8.85
CA ARG A 198 1.49 -6.28 8.07
C ARG A 198 1.82 -7.46 7.18
N TYR A 199 2.14 -7.13 5.93
CA TYR A 199 2.51 -8.08 4.88
C TYR A 199 3.83 -7.66 4.27
N GLU A 200 4.74 -8.61 4.05
CA GLU A 200 6.00 -8.37 3.36
C GLU A 200 6.19 -9.37 2.23
N ILE A 201 6.47 -8.86 1.04
CA ILE A 201 6.68 -9.66 -0.17
C ILE A 201 8.00 -9.23 -0.80
N ARG A 202 9.06 -9.99 -0.56
CA ARG A 202 10.41 -9.65 -1.00
C ARG A 202 10.98 -10.64 -2.02
N SER A 203 12.15 -10.30 -2.60
CA SER A 203 12.98 -11.24 -3.34
C SER A 203 13.54 -12.32 -2.39
N PRO A 204 13.69 -13.58 -2.82
CA PRO A 204 14.44 -14.59 -2.08
C PRO A 204 15.94 -14.29 -2.02
N TRP A 205 16.42 -13.46 -2.94
CA TRP A 205 17.84 -13.09 -3.08
C TRP A 205 18.16 -11.85 -2.26
N GLN A 206 19.30 -11.86 -1.60
CA GLN A 206 19.82 -10.76 -0.82
C GLN A 206 21.25 -10.45 -1.28
N VAL A 207 21.69 -9.20 -1.11
CA VAL A 207 23.05 -8.80 -1.42
C VAL A 207 23.99 -9.36 -0.36
N ASP A 208 25.13 -9.96 -0.81
CA ASP A 208 26.18 -10.41 0.10
C ASP A 208 26.80 -9.19 0.81
N PRO A 209 26.82 -9.16 2.16
CA PRO A 209 27.43 -8.06 2.89
C PRO A 209 28.94 -7.88 2.62
N GLY A 210 29.63 -8.93 2.16
CA GLY A 210 31.05 -8.91 1.81
C GLY A 210 31.35 -8.53 0.37
N ASP A 211 30.35 -8.61 -0.52
CA ASP A 211 30.50 -8.30 -1.94
C ASP A 211 29.17 -7.75 -2.50
N SER A 212 29.16 -6.45 -2.82
CA SER A 212 27.97 -5.75 -3.29
C SER A 212 27.44 -6.21 -4.65
N PHE A 213 28.16 -7.05 -5.37
CA PHE A 213 27.75 -7.60 -6.66
C PHE A 213 27.36 -9.07 -6.62
N ASN A 214 27.41 -9.70 -5.45
CA ASN A 214 26.96 -11.07 -5.28
C ASN A 214 25.58 -11.13 -4.64
N LEU A 215 24.73 -11.99 -5.20
CA LEU A 215 23.45 -12.36 -4.62
C LEU A 215 23.53 -13.77 -4.04
N PHE A 216 22.86 -13.98 -2.92
CA PHE A 216 22.66 -15.28 -2.34
C PHE A 216 21.20 -15.48 -1.94
N GLU A 217 20.75 -16.72 -1.91
CA GLU A 217 19.42 -17.02 -1.39
C GLU A 217 19.38 -16.64 0.09
N TYR A 218 18.40 -15.79 0.45
CA TYR A 218 18.33 -15.27 1.82
C TYR A 218 18.10 -16.39 2.83
N MET A 219 17.06 -17.18 2.61
CA MET A 219 16.73 -18.38 3.38
C MET A 219 15.58 -19.12 2.68
N LYS A 220 15.25 -20.33 3.15
CA LYS A 220 14.04 -21.02 2.70
C LYS A 220 12.80 -20.24 3.10
N GLU A 221 11.79 -20.22 2.22
CA GLU A 221 10.58 -19.43 2.45
C GLU A 221 9.89 -19.78 3.78
N GLU A 222 9.89 -21.03 4.19
CA GLU A 222 9.32 -21.46 5.48
C GLU A 222 10.06 -20.86 6.68
N GLU A 223 11.38 -20.80 6.62
CA GLU A 223 12.22 -20.21 7.67
C GLU A 223 11.99 -18.69 7.73
N TYR A 224 11.93 -18.04 6.57
CA TYR A 224 11.64 -16.62 6.46
C TYR A 224 10.24 -16.30 7.02
N ARG A 225 9.22 -17.04 6.61
CA ARG A 225 7.85 -16.88 7.13
C ARG A 225 7.79 -17.03 8.65
N LYS A 226 8.48 -18.03 9.20
CA LYS A 226 8.53 -18.24 10.65
C LYS A 226 9.15 -17.05 11.37
N MET A 227 10.32 -16.60 10.92
CA MET A 227 11.00 -15.43 11.48
C MET A 227 10.14 -14.18 11.46
N MET A 228 9.46 -13.92 10.36
CA MET A 228 8.62 -12.74 10.18
C MET A 228 7.32 -12.83 10.99
N ASN A 229 6.73 -14.02 11.12
CA ASN A 229 5.56 -14.24 11.97
C ASN A 229 5.84 -13.95 13.45
N GLU A 230 7.04 -14.26 13.96
CA GLU A 230 7.47 -13.90 15.32
C GLU A 230 7.48 -12.38 15.54
N ARG A 231 7.69 -11.60 14.46
CA ARG A 231 7.61 -10.13 14.43
C ARG A 231 6.18 -9.62 14.17
N GLY A 232 5.21 -10.54 13.99
CA GLY A 232 3.82 -10.22 13.65
C GLY A 232 3.65 -9.71 12.21
N VAL A 233 4.49 -10.16 11.28
CA VAL A 233 4.43 -9.83 9.85
C VAL A 233 4.17 -11.11 9.07
N GLN A 234 3.16 -11.11 8.21
CA GLN A 234 2.93 -12.18 7.25
C GLN A 234 3.86 -11.98 6.05
N ALA A 235 4.62 -12.98 5.66
CA ALA A 235 5.71 -12.82 4.69
C ALA A 235 5.73 -13.89 3.60
N TRP A 236 6.14 -13.49 2.39
CA TRP A 236 6.31 -14.34 1.22
C TRP A 236 7.50 -13.91 0.38
N PHE A 237 8.06 -14.84 -0.38
CA PHE A 237 8.91 -14.49 -1.50
C PHE A 237 8.07 -14.15 -2.74
N SER A 238 8.51 -13.15 -3.49
CA SER A 238 7.88 -12.82 -4.76
C SER A 238 8.10 -13.94 -5.76
N PRO A 239 7.04 -14.55 -6.32
CA PRO A 239 7.18 -15.65 -7.26
C PRO A 239 7.84 -15.25 -8.59
N ARG A 240 8.07 -13.95 -8.81
CA ARG A 240 8.70 -13.42 -10.03
C ARG A 240 10.21 -13.19 -9.89
N HIS A 241 10.80 -13.39 -8.71
CA HIS A 241 12.19 -13.03 -8.42
C HIS A 241 13.12 -14.24 -8.23
N PHE A 242 12.73 -15.42 -8.71
CA PHE A 242 13.56 -16.63 -8.57
C PHE A 242 14.63 -16.77 -9.67
N ASN A 243 14.57 -15.99 -10.75
CA ASN A 243 15.60 -16.00 -11.79
C ASN A 243 16.83 -15.23 -11.31
N LEU A 244 17.92 -15.96 -11.01
CA LEU A 244 19.17 -15.39 -10.50
C LEU A 244 19.83 -14.44 -11.49
N ASP A 245 19.89 -14.81 -12.78
CA ASP A 245 20.56 -13.97 -13.79
C ASP A 245 19.88 -12.61 -13.94
N GLU A 246 18.54 -12.59 -13.92
CA GLU A 246 17.77 -11.36 -13.95
C GLU A 246 18.01 -10.50 -12.69
N GLN A 247 18.13 -11.14 -11.53
CA GLN A 247 18.38 -10.42 -10.29
C GLN A 247 19.82 -9.87 -10.21
N LEU A 248 20.80 -10.60 -10.73
CA LEU A 248 22.18 -10.10 -10.86
C LEU A 248 22.24 -8.90 -11.81
N GLU A 249 21.57 -8.96 -12.96
CA GLU A 249 21.48 -7.83 -13.90
C GLU A 249 20.82 -6.60 -13.24
N ASN A 250 19.75 -6.81 -12.46
CA ASN A 250 19.12 -5.72 -11.71
C ASN A 250 20.05 -5.12 -10.66
N LEU A 251 20.78 -5.94 -9.92
CA LEU A 251 21.76 -5.47 -8.93
C LEU A 251 22.88 -4.66 -9.59
N GLU A 252 23.45 -5.15 -10.69
CA GLU A 252 24.50 -4.47 -11.44
C GLU A 252 24.04 -3.09 -11.95
N LYS A 253 22.81 -3.02 -12.50
CA LYS A 253 22.30 -1.77 -13.09
C LYS A 253 21.88 -0.72 -12.08
N MET A 254 21.38 -1.11 -10.92
CA MET A 254 20.84 -0.14 -9.95
C MET A 254 21.72 0.04 -8.70
N GLY A 255 22.68 -0.84 -8.48
CA GLY A 255 23.53 -0.82 -7.30
C GLY A 255 22.88 -1.41 -6.05
N MET A 256 23.70 -1.66 -5.03
CA MET A 256 23.34 -2.38 -3.81
C MET A 256 22.18 -1.75 -3.05
N MET A 257 22.28 -0.48 -2.72
CA MET A 257 21.26 0.20 -1.88
C MET A 257 19.89 0.23 -2.54
N GLN A 258 19.85 0.53 -3.83
CA GLN A 258 18.58 0.55 -4.57
C GLN A 258 18.01 -0.86 -4.75
N TYR A 259 18.86 -1.88 -4.95
CA TYR A 259 18.41 -3.27 -5.01
C TYR A 259 17.83 -3.72 -3.67
N GLN A 260 18.49 -3.43 -2.56
CA GLN A 260 17.98 -3.73 -1.21
C GLN A 260 16.61 -3.08 -0.96
N GLN A 261 16.45 -1.84 -1.37
CA GLN A 261 15.19 -1.13 -1.25
C GLN A 261 14.09 -1.74 -2.16
N GLU A 262 14.35 -1.88 -3.46
CA GLU A 262 13.32 -2.24 -4.44
C GLU A 262 12.98 -3.74 -4.47
N TYR A 263 13.94 -4.62 -4.09
CA TYR A 263 13.75 -6.07 -4.14
C TYR A 263 13.78 -6.76 -2.78
N CYS A 264 14.62 -6.29 -1.85
CA CYS A 264 14.72 -6.89 -0.51
C CYS A 264 13.78 -6.28 0.52
N CYS A 265 12.97 -5.29 0.17
CA CYS A 265 12.06 -4.60 1.08
C CYS A 265 12.76 -3.95 2.29
N GLU A 266 14.00 -3.51 2.13
CA GLU A 266 14.77 -2.87 3.19
C GLU A 266 14.59 -1.35 3.15
N PHE A 267 14.30 -0.76 4.30
CA PHE A 267 14.33 0.69 4.45
C PHE A 267 15.78 1.15 4.63
N VAL A 268 16.37 1.62 3.54
CA VAL A 268 17.74 2.14 3.54
C VAL A 268 17.79 3.62 3.87
N GLU A 269 18.87 4.08 4.48
CA GLU A 269 19.08 5.51 4.73
C GLU A 269 19.40 6.22 3.41
N GLN A 270 18.89 7.44 3.24
CA GLN A 270 19.24 8.25 2.07
C GLN A 270 20.65 8.82 2.26
N GLU A 271 21.49 8.77 1.22
CA GLU A 271 22.87 9.25 1.25
C GLU A 271 23.01 10.75 1.58
N ASP A 272 21.96 11.54 1.40
CA ASP A 272 21.95 13.00 1.63
C ASP A 272 21.61 13.40 3.08
N MET A 273 21.41 12.45 3.99
CA MET A 273 21.14 12.78 5.40
C MET A 273 22.44 13.05 6.14
N VAL A 274 22.59 14.27 6.65
CA VAL A 274 23.74 14.70 7.48
C VAL A 274 23.84 13.87 8.78
N PHE A 275 22.71 13.35 9.27
CA PHE A 275 22.62 12.44 10.42
C PHE A 275 21.74 11.24 10.06
N SER A 276 22.14 10.03 10.48
CA SER A 276 21.29 8.85 10.29
C SER A 276 20.02 8.95 11.15
N TYR A 277 18.94 8.29 10.72
CA TYR A 277 17.70 8.22 11.52
C TYR A 277 17.97 7.58 12.89
N ASP A 278 18.85 6.59 12.95
CA ASP A 278 19.25 5.93 14.20
C ASP A 278 20.02 6.88 15.14
N ASP A 279 20.81 7.82 14.60
CA ASP A 279 21.49 8.85 15.40
C ASP A 279 20.49 9.86 15.96
N LEU A 280 19.48 10.23 15.17
CA LEU A 280 18.39 11.10 15.63
C LEU A 280 17.54 10.41 16.71
N GLU A 281 17.19 9.13 16.54
CA GLU A 281 16.45 8.36 17.56
C GLU A 281 17.28 8.17 18.85
N ARG A 282 18.60 7.94 18.74
CA ARG A 282 19.48 7.84 19.92
C ARG A 282 19.62 9.15 20.66
N THR A 283 19.69 10.26 19.93
CA THR A 283 19.93 11.59 20.52
C THR A 283 18.68 12.18 21.15
N PHE A 284 17.52 12.02 20.49
CA PHE A 284 16.27 12.69 20.90
C PHE A 284 15.22 11.75 21.48
N GLY A 285 15.42 10.42 21.42
CA GLY A 285 14.49 9.42 21.94
C GLY A 285 13.15 9.37 21.19
N ARG A 286 12.32 8.37 21.50
CA ARG A 286 10.96 8.23 20.93
C ARG A 286 9.92 9.16 21.55
N ASP A 287 10.29 10.04 22.48
CA ASP A 287 9.37 10.95 23.14
C ASP A 287 9.10 12.18 22.27
N ASN A 288 8.20 11.97 21.30
CA ASN A 288 7.76 12.94 20.30
C ASN A 288 6.98 14.09 20.93
N ARG A 289 7.68 15.03 21.57
CA ARG A 289 7.18 16.40 21.67
C ARG A 289 7.90 17.27 20.68
N VAL A 290 7.35 17.30 19.45
CA VAL A 290 7.85 18.04 18.30
C VAL A 290 8.07 19.56 18.54
N SER A 291 7.60 20.10 19.67
CA SER A 291 7.78 21.49 20.06
C SER A 291 9.18 21.84 20.59
N GLY A 292 9.97 20.85 21.02
CA GLY A 292 11.33 21.08 21.50
C GLY A 292 12.39 21.00 20.39
N LEU A 293 12.18 20.13 19.39
CA LEU A 293 13.18 19.82 18.36
C LEU A 293 13.59 21.04 17.54
N ASN A 294 12.64 21.93 17.21
CA ASN A 294 12.93 23.15 16.43
C ASN A 294 13.75 24.17 17.24
N ALA A 295 13.58 24.23 18.56
CA ALA A 295 14.33 25.15 19.42
C ALA A 295 15.78 24.65 19.60
N ASP A 296 15.97 23.35 19.82
CA ASP A 296 17.29 22.75 20.05
C ASP A 296 18.13 22.70 18.76
N LEU A 297 17.50 22.47 17.60
CA LEU A 297 18.17 22.55 16.29
C LEU A 297 18.58 23.99 15.94
N MET A 298 17.77 25.00 16.31
CA MET A 298 18.14 26.41 16.11
C MET A 298 19.31 26.83 17.01
N ASP A 299 19.36 26.36 18.26
CA ASP A 299 20.45 26.61 19.18
C ASP A 299 21.74 25.89 18.77
N PHE A 300 21.62 24.67 18.25
CA PHE A 300 22.77 23.93 17.71
C PHE A 300 23.31 24.58 16.43
N GLY A 301 22.44 25.06 15.54
CA GLY A 301 22.82 25.80 14.33
C GLY A 301 23.60 27.10 14.66
N LYS A 302 23.21 27.81 15.71
CA LYS A 302 23.91 28.99 16.22
C LYS A 302 25.26 28.62 16.83
N ALA A 303 25.34 27.58 17.63
CA ALA A 303 26.57 27.10 18.23
C ALA A 303 27.57 26.55 17.20
N ALA A 304 27.10 26.02 16.08
CA ALA A 304 27.90 25.52 14.97
C ALA A 304 28.28 26.58 13.91
N GLY A 305 27.85 27.84 14.07
CA GLY A 305 28.16 28.92 13.13
C GLY A 305 27.45 28.84 11.79
N LEU A 306 26.31 28.14 11.72
CA LEU A 306 25.52 27.92 10.50
C LEU A 306 24.34 28.91 10.39
N GLU A 307 24.53 30.14 10.89
CA GLU A 307 23.52 31.20 10.79
C GLU A 307 23.27 31.56 9.32
N GLY A 308 22.05 31.29 8.86
CA GLY A 308 21.60 31.63 7.50
C GLY A 308 21.15 30.48 6.60
N MET A 309 21.27 29.23 7.02
CA MET A 309 20.83 28.07 6.23
C MET A 309 19.35 27.69 6.38
N TYR A 310 18.60 28.37 7.24
CA TYR A 310 17.20 28.05 7.58
C TYR A 310 16.28 29.29 7.52
N GLN A 311 16.44 30.13 6.49
CA GLN A 311 15.43 31.14 6.14
C GLN A 311 14.63 30.73 4.93
#